data_38aec719897cacf216e3a87ea9030274
#
_entry.id   38aec719897cacf216e3a87ea9030274
#
_cell.length_a   1.000
_cell.length_b   1.000
_cell.length_c   1.000
_cell.angle_alpha   90.00
_cell.angle_beta   90.00
_cell.angle_gamma   90.00
#
_symmetry.space_group_name_H-M   'P 1'
#
loop_
_entity.id
_entity.type
_entity.pdbx_description
1 polymer ?
#
loop_
_entity_poly.entity_id
_entity_poly.type
_entity_poly.pdbx_seq_one_letter_code
_entity_poly.pdbx_strand_id
1 'polypeptide(L)'
;MRVAAIDCGTNSIRLLIADIDGTNFREVVRDMEIVRLGQGVDQTGQFHPDAITRTLAAVDKFAAEIAKRGVEKIRFCATSATRDATNRHLFVDGVRERLGIELEVISGDEEAALSFAGAIQDLDPSNGPFLVVDIGGGSTEFVFGTTSVEAARSVNIGCVRMSERHFANDPATAEQIELARTDIQAAIAIAAAEVPITQAKTLVAVAGTATTVTAAALELNEYDRYAIHLARVTAAQTLDASTMFLTKNREQRLALGYMHPGRVDVIAAGALVLSEIMKSTGATEFVASESDILDGMARSLVHG
;
A
#
# COMPACT_ATOMS: atom_id res chain seq x y z
N MET A 1 -8.54 0.02 25.30
CA MET A 1 -9.62 -0.25 24.32
C MET A 1 -9.09 -1.17 23.22
N ARG A 2 -9.83 -2.22 22.86
CA ARG A 2 -9.48 -3.09 21.74
C ARG A 2 -10.21 -2.64 20.50
N VAL A 3 -9.47 -2.34 19.44
CA VAL A 3 -10.00 -1.84 18.18
C VAL A 3 -9.61 -2.74 17.02
N ALA A 4 -10.40 -2.71 15.94
CA ALA A 4 -10.06 -3.32 14.66
C ALA A 4 -10.07 -2.27 13.55
N ALA A 5 -9.02 -2.26 12.74
CA ALA A 5 -8.93 -1.54 11.49
C ALA A 5 -8.92 -2.54 10.35
N ILE A 6 -9.77 -2.32 9.34
CA ILE A 6 -9.78 -3.11 8.10
C ILE A 6 -9.55 -2.14 6.94
N ASP A 7 -8.52 -2.42 6.17
CA ASP A 7 -8.18 -1.68 4.94
C ASP A 7 -8.37 -2.57 3.73
N CYS A 8 -9.23 -2.16 2.80
CA CYS A 8 -9.45 -2.86 1.54
C CYS A 8 -8.96 -2.02 0.36
N GLY A 9 -7.78 -2.37 -0.08
CA GLY A 9 -7.15 -1.78 -1.26
C GLY A 9 -7.51 -2.50 -2.56
N THR A 10 -6.82 -2.14 -3.63
CA THR A 10 -6.98 -2.73 -4.97
C THR A 10 -6.54 -4.20 -5.03
N ASN A 11 -5.46 -4.56 -4.33
CA ASN A 11 -4.86 -5.91 -4.38
C ASN A 11 -5.20 -6.79 -3.18
N SER A 12 -5.23 -6.20 -2.00
CA SER A 12 -5.35 -6.91 -0.72
C SER A 12 -6.40 -6.30 0.18
N ILE A 13 -6.92 -7.12 1.09
CA ILE A 13 -7.67 -6.68 2.27
C ILE A 13 -6.85 -7.05 3.50
N ARG A 14 -6.78 -6.15 4.48
CA ARG A 14 -5.92 -6.29 5.65
C ARG A 14 -6.70 -6.03 6.94
N LEU A 15 -6.36 -6.75 7.99
CA LEU A 15 -6.92 -6.61 9.33
C LEU A 15 -5.82 -6.31 10.33
N LEU A 16 -6.04 -5.31 11.15
CA LEU A 16 -5.27 -5.05 12.36
C LEU A 16 -6.22 -5.02 13.57
N ILE A 17 -5.96 -5.87 14.56
CA ILE A 17 -6.58 -5.77 15.87
C ILE A 17 -5.51 -5.34 16.84
N ALA A 18 -5.75 -4.25 17.57
CA ALA A 18 -4.80 -3.72 18.54
C ALA A 18 -5.48 -3.33 19.85
N ASP A 19 -4.73 -3.47 20.96
CA ASP A 19 -5.06 -2.84 22.23
C ASP A 19 -4.37 -1.49 22.30
N ILE A 20 -5.12 -0.42 22.48
CA ILE A 20 -4.62 0.94 22.57
C ILE A 20 -5.02 1.56 23.91
N ASP A 21 -4.03 2.06 24.63
CA ASP A 21 -4.20 2.79 25.89
C ASP A 21 -3.25 3.99 25.91
N GLY A 22 -3.80 5.18 25.69
CA GLY A 22 -3.01 6.39 25.48
C GLY A 22 -2.04 6.24 24.30
N THR A 23 -0.74 6.34 24.56
CA THR A 23 0.32 6.15 23.55
C THR A 23 0.72 4.68 23.36
N ASN A 24 0.34 3.80 24.31
CA ASN A 24 0.67 2.39 24.23
C ASN A 24 -0.15 1.72 23.12
N PHE A 25 0.53 1.08 22.19
CA PHE A 25 -0.05 0.34 21.10
C PHE A 25 0.47 -1.09 21.11
N ARG A 26 -0.43 -2.06 21.26
CA ARG A 26 -0.09 -3.47 21.26
C ARG A 26 -0.86 -4.20 20.18
N GLU A 27 -0.17 -4.63 19.15
CA GLU A 27 -0.71 -5.48 18.09
C GLU A 27 -1.18 -6.82 18.68
N VAL A 28 -2.39 -7.24 18.36
CA VAL A 28 -3.00 -8.53 18.77
C VAL A 28 -3.14 -9.46 17.58
N VAL A 29 -3.54 -8.93 16.43
CA VAL A 29 -3.64 -9.62 15.14
C VAL A 29 -3.26 -8.66 14.05
N ARG A 30 -2.42 -9.10 13.11
CA ARG A 30 -2.21 -8.46 11.81
C ARG A 30 -2.31 -9.55 10.75
N ASP A 31 -3.28 -9.42 9.85
CA ASP A 31 -3.57 -10.40 8.81
C ASP A 31 -3.79 -9.73 7.47
N MET A 32 -3.56 -10.47 6.39
CA MET A 32 -3.68 -9.98 5.02
C MET A 32 -4.13 -11.11 4.09
N GLU A 33 -5.15 -10.81 3.28
CA GLU A 33 -5.60 -11.68 2.19
C GLU A 33 -5.43 -10.96 0.83
N ILE A 34 -4.88 -11.64 -0.15
CA ILE A 34 -4.81 -11.13 -1.53
C ILE A 34 -6.13 -11.45 -2.23
N VAL A 35 -6.94 -10.43 -2.41
CA VAL A 35 -8.31 -10.57 -2.97
C VAL A 35 -8.43 -10.04 -4.39
N ARG A 36 -7.49 -9.17 -4.84
CA ARG A 36 -7.50 -8.54 -6.17
C ARG A 36 -8.85 -7.91 -6.50
N LEU A 37 -9.42 -7.15 -5.55
CA LEU A 37 -10.73 -6.51 -5.71
C LEU A 37 -10.74 -5.57 -6.93
N GLY A 38 -9.62 -4.89 -7.18
CA GLY A 38 -9.48 -3.95 -8.29
C GLY A 38 -9.10 -4.58 -9.64
N GLN A 39 -9.07 -5.91 -9.75
CA GLN A 39 -8.73 -6.58 -11.01
C GLN A 39 -9.64 -6.10 -12.16
N GLY A 40 -9.04 -5.54 -13.21
CA GLY A 40 -9.74 -5.04 -14.39
C GLY A 40 -10.56 -3.75 -14.19
N VAL A 41 -10.57 -3.14 -13.01
CA VAL A 41 -11.33 -1.91 -12.74
C VAL A 41 -10.82 -0.74 -13.59
N ASP A 42 -9.52 -0.62 -13.80
CA ASP A 42 -8.94 0.43 -14.66
C ASP A 42 -9.49 0.42 -16.08
N GLN A 43 -9.82 -0.77 -16.60
CA GLN A 43 -10.34 -0.95 -17.96
C GLN A 43 -11.86 -0.90 -18.05
N THR A 44 -12.55 -1.45 -17.05
CA THR A 44 -14.01 -1.69 -17.10
C THR A 44 -14.82 -0.68 -16.27
N GLY A 45 -14.20 -0.02 -15.29
CA GLY A 45 -14.88 0.80 -14.29
C GLY A 45 -15.79 0.00 -13.36
N GLN A 46 -15.63 -1.34 -13.28
CA GLN A 46 -16.47 -2.22 -12.47
C GLN A 46 -15.67 -3.31 -11.77
N PHE A 47 -16.10 -3.70 -10.58
CA PHE A 47 -15.62 -4.91 -9.93
C PHE A 47 -16.05 -6.17 -10.66
N HIS A 48 -15.14 -7.11 -10.83
CA HIS A 48 -15.48 -8.45 -11.32
C HIS A 48 -16.24 -9.23 -10.22
N PRO A 49 -17.32 -9.99 -10.56
CA PRO A 49 -18.10 -10.74 -9.57
C PRO A 49 -17.26 -11.69 -8.70
N ASP A 50 -16.29 -12.38 -9.30
CA ASP A 50 -15.40 -13.29 -8.54
C ASP A 50 -14.49 -12.53 -7.56
N ALA A 51 -14.09 -11.28 -7.89
CA ALA A 51 -13.30 -10.46 -7.00
C ALA A 51 -14.12 -10.01 -5.78
N ILE A 52 -15.39 -9.64 -5.98
CA ILE A 52 -16.33 -9.36 -4.87
C ILE A 52 -16.48 -10.61 -4.00
N THR A 53 -16.73 -11.77 -4.59
CA THR A 53 -16.91 -13.04 -3.86
C THR A 53 -15.68 -13.38 -3.02
N ARG A 54 -14.46 -13.29 -3.58
CA ARG A 54 -13.21 -13.53 -2.85
C ARG A 54 -13.04 -12.54 -1.69
N THR A 55 -13.34 -11.26 -1.94
CA THR A 55 -13.17 -10.22 -0.92
C THR A 55 -14.16 -10.40 0.23
N LEU A 56 -15.42 -10.70 -0.08
CA LEU A 56 -16.43 -10.97 0.95
C LEU A 56 -16.12 -12.23 1.75
N ALA A 57 -15.53 -13.25 1.15
CA ALA A 57 -15.05 -14.43 1.89
C ALA A 57 -13.89 -14.09 2.86
N ALA A 58 -13.04 -13.14 2.51
CA ALA A 58 -12.01 -12.63 3.44
C ALA A 58 -12.65 -11.81 4.57
N VAL A 59 -13.69 -11.01 4.26
CA VAL A 59 -14.46 -10.28 5.29
C VAL A 59 -15.12 -11.24 6.28
N ASP A 60 -15.65 -12.39 5.83
CA ASP A 60 -16.21 -13.43 6.72
C ASP A 60 -15.16 -13.97 7.71
N LYS A 61 -13.92 -14.21 7.26
CA LYS A 61 -12.81 -14.64 8.13
C LYS A 61 -12.46 -13.56 9.16
N PHE A 62 -12.36 -12.30 8.71
CA PHE A 62 -12.04 -11.18 9.60
C PHE A 62 -13.16 -10.94 10.62
N ALA A 63 -14.42 -11.05 10.23
CA ALA A 63 -15.56 -10.95 11.13
C ALA A 63 -15.50 -11.99 12.26
N ALA A 64 -15.15 -13.24 11.92
CA ALA A 64 -14.98 -14.31 12.89
C ALA A 64 -13.83 -14.02 13.88
N GLU A 65 -12.69 -13.52 13.39
CA GLU A 65 -11.55 -13.18 14.24
C GLU A 65 -11.85 -11.96 15.14
N ILE A 66 -12.53 -10.95 14.62
CA ILE A 66 -13.00 -9.76 15.37
C ILE A 66 -13.94 -10.19 16.52
N ALA A 67 -14.94 -11.02 16.21
CA ALA A 67 -15.88 -11.52 17.22
C ALA A 67 -15.18 -12.33 18.32
N LYS A 68 -14.23 -13.22 17.93
CA LYS A 68 -13.44 -14.04 18.86
C LYS A 68 -12.59 -13.21 19.82
N ARG A 69 -12.11 -12.03 19.38
CA ARG A 69 -11.19 -11.17 20.13
C ARG A 69 -11.88 -10.13 21.01
N GLY A 70 -13.19 -9.98 20.93
CA GLY A 70 -13.94 -9.02 21.74
C GLY A 70 -13.57 -7.57 21.42
N VAL A 71 -13.54 -7.23 20.12
CA VAL A 71 -13.26 -5.88 19.63
C VAL A 71 -14.39 -4.94 20.01
N GLU A 72 -14.05 -3.73 20.47
CA GLU A 72 -15.00 -2.72 20.95
C GLU A 72 -15.41 -1.72 19.85
N LYS A 73 -14.47 -1.38 18.95
CA LYS A 73 -14.72 -0.49 17.82
C LYS A 73 -14.07 -1.04 16.57
N ILE A 74 -14.76 -0.88 15.43
CA ILE A 74 -14.28 -1.30 14.11
C ILE A 74 -14.30 -0.09 13.19
N ARG A 75 -13.24 0.10 12.40
CA ARG A 75 -13.19 1.00 11.26
C ARG A 75 -12.83 0.21 10.01
N PHE A 76 -13.63 0.33 8.96
CA PHE A 76 -13.39 -0.33 7.69
C PHE A 76 -13.31 0.71 6.59
N CYS A 77 -12.11 0.90 6.04
CA CYS A 77 -11.89 1.78 4.90
C CYS A 77 -11.68 0.99 3.61
N ALA A 78 -12.22 1.50 2.52
CA ALA A 78 -11.94 1.01 1.17
C ALA A 78 -11.41 2.17 0.32
N THR A 79 -10.44 1.88 -0.56
CA THR A 79 -9.63 2.90 -1.21
C THR A 79 -9.81 2.94 -2.74
N SER A 80 -8.75 3.13 -3.50
CA SER A 80 -8.73 3.43 -4.94
C SER A 80 -9.70 2.58 -5.77
N ALA A 81 -9.63 1.24 -5.72
CA ALA A 81 -10.49 0.40 -6.54
C ALA A 81 -11.99 0.61 -6.24
N THR A 82 -12.34 0.85 -4.96
CA THR A 82 -13.74 1.10 -4.56
C THR A 82 -14.20 2.50 -4.94
N ARG A 83 -13.28 3.50 -4.96
CA ARG A 83 -13.59 4.83 -5.50
C ARG A 83 -13.95 4.76 -6.98
N ASP A 84 -13.19 3.96 -7.75
CA ASP A 84 -13.29 3.89 -9.21
C ASP A 84 -14.46 3.01 -9.70
N ALA A 85 -14.90 2.02 -8.90
CA ALA A 85 -15.92 1.06 -9.32
C ALA A 85 -17.35 1.62 -9.26
N THR A 86 -18.05 1.60 -10.40
CA THR A 86 -19.46 2.06 -10.51
C THR A 86 -20.45 1.12 -9.81
N ASN A 87 -20.11 -0.17 -9.69
CA ASN A 87 -20.90 -1.19 -9.00
C ASN A 87 -20.45 -1.44 -7.55
N ARG A 88 -19.77 -0.47 -6.93
CA ARG A 88 -19.21 -0.59 -5.57
C ARG A 88 -20.26 -0.91 -4.50
N HIS A 89 -21.53 -0.56 -4.73
CA HIS A 89 -22.63 -0.85 -3.81
C HIS A 89 -22.73 -2.35 -3.48
N LEU A 90 -22.43 -3.25 -4.43
CA LEU A 90 -22.45 -4.70 -4.20
C LEU A 90 -21.45 -5.13 -3.11
N PHE A 91 -20.28 -4.50 -3.07
CA PHE A 91 -19.27 -4.76 -2.03
C PHE A 91 -19.67 -4.09 -0.70
N VAL A 92 -20.10 -2.83 -0.73
CA VAL A 92 -20.51 -2.06 0.46
C VAL A 92 -21.64 -2.77 1.20
N ASP A 93 -22.68 -3.18 0.48
CA ASP A 93 -23.82 -3.89 1.05
C ASP A 93 -23.41 -5.25 1.62
N GLY A 94 -22.54 -5.98 0.91
CA GLY A 94 -22.01 -7.26 1.36
C GLY A 94 -21.17 -7.15 2.66
N VAL A 95 -20.44 -6.06 2.86
CA VAL A 95 -19.70 -5.78 4.12
C VAL A 95 -20.68 -5.46 5.25
N ARG A 96 -21.69 -4.60 4.97
CA ARG A 96 -22.73 -4.26 5.97
C ARG A 96 -23.47 -5.49 6.47
N GLU A 97 -23.83 -6.42 5.58
CA GLU A 97 -24.50 -7.68 5.94
C GLU A 97 -23.65 -8.56 6.89
N ARG A 98 -22.32 -8.53 6.78
CA ARG A 98 -21.40 -9.40 7.52
C ARG A 98 -20.93 -8.82 8.84
N LEU A 99 -20.65 -7.54 8.85
CA LEU A 99 -20.05 -6.86 10.01
C LEU A 99 -21.02 -5.96 10.76
N GLY A 100 -22.19 -5.63 10.17
CA GLY A 100 -23.15 -4.72 10.76
C GLY A 100 -22.66 -3.28 10.89
N ILE A 101 -21.63 -2.90 10.13
CA ILE A 101 -21.02 -1.57 10.13
C ILE A 101 -21.08 -0.95 8.74
N GLU A 102 -20.94 0.38 8.67
CA GLU A 102 -20.77 1.07 7.39
C GLU A 102 -19.30 0.99 6.95
N LEU A 103 -19.10 0.65 5.67
CA LEU A 103 -17.80 0.73 5.03
C LEU A 103 -17.57 2.16 4.56
N GLU A 104 -16.45 2.74 4.94
CA GLU A 104 -16.02 4.07 4.53
C GLU A 104 -15.25 3.99 3.19
N VAL A 105 -15.76 4.59 2.13
CA VAL A 105 -15.01 4.78 0.88
C VAL A 105 -14.26 6.11 1.01
N ILE A 106 -13.01 6.04 1.45
CA ILE A 106 -12.23 7.23 1.79
C ILE A 106 -11.64 7.90 0.55
N SER A 107 -11.47 9.23 0.63
CA SER A 107 -10.77 10.00 -0.41
C SER A 107 -9.27 9.68 -0.43
N GLY A 108 -8.58 10.07 -1.52
CA GLY A 108 -7.11 9.95 -1.58
C GLY A 108 -6.42 10.80 -0.51
N ASP A 109 -6.97 11.95 -0.15
CA ASP A 109 -6.40 12.82 0.88
C ASP A 109 -6.54 12.21 2.27
N GLU A 110 -7.66 11.56 2.57
CA GLU A 110 -7.86 10.84 3.84
C GLU A 110 -6.97 9.59 3.92
N GLU A 111 -6.88 8.82 2.83
CA GLU A 111 -5.95 7.69 2.69
C GLU A 111 -4.51 8.16 2.96
N ALA A 112 -4.10 9.27 2.35
CA ALA A 112 -2.79 9.89 2.54
C ALA A 112 -2.54 10.29 4.00
N ALA A 113 -3.51 10.94 4.65
CA ALA A 113 -3.39 11.38 6.03
C ALA A 113 -3.25 10.20 7.01
N LEU A 114 -4.05 9.14 6.82
CA LEU A 114 -3.98 7.95 7.65
C LEU A 114 -2.67 7.18 7.44
N SER A 115 -2.22 7.05 6.18
CA SER A 115 -0.95 6.39 5.85
C SER A 115 0.24 7.15 6.42
N PHE A 116 0.24 8.49 6.31
CA PHE A 116 1.27 9.34 6.89
C PHE A 116 1.34 9.18 8.42
N ALA A 117 0.21 9.27 9.11
CA ALA A 117 0.15 9.13 10.56
C ALA A 117 0.68 7.76 11.05
N GLY A 118 0.38 6.69 10.31
CA GLY A 118 0.91 5.35 10.60
C GLY A 118 2.41 5.25 10.31
N ALA A 119 2.84 5.75 9.16
CA ALA A 119 4.22 5.59 8.68
C ALA A 119 5.28 6.28 9.55
N ILE A 120 4.96 7.47 10.09
CA ILE A 120 5.93 8.29 10.85
C ILE A 120 5.96 8.01 12.34
N GLN A 121 5.03 7.20 12.88
CA GLN A 121 4.85 7.03 14.33
C GLN A 121 6.11 6.52 15.06
N ASP A 122 6.94 5.70 14.37
CA ASP A 122 8.15 5.10 14.90
C ASP A 122 9.42 5.88 14.49
N LEU A 123 9.26 7.03 13.85
CA LEU A 123 10.35 7.90 13.41
C LEU A 123 10.55 9.07 14.37
N ASP A 124 11.80 9.46 14.56
CA ASP A 124 12.14 10.69 15.30
C ASP A 124 11.72 11.92 14.45
N PRO A 125 10.82 12.80 14.96
CA PRO A 125 10.39 14.00 14.25
C PRO A 125 11.53 14.91 13.79
N SER A 126 12.69 14.87 14.45
CA SER A 126 13.89 15.63 14.05
C SER A 126 14.48 15.20 12.71
N ASN A 127 14.09 14.02 12.20
CA ASN A 127 14.44 13.52 10.86
C ASN A 127 13.50 14.05 9.76
N GLY A 128 12.45 14.79 10.13
CA GLY A 128 11.57 15.47 9.18
C GLY A 128 12.18 16.76 8.58
N PRO A 129 11.54 17.38 7.58
CA PRO A 129 10.28 16.91 7.03
C PRO A 129 10.40 15.59 6.28
N PHE A 130 9.30 14.80 6.34
CA PHE A 130 9.19 13.50 5.68
C PHE A 130 8.44 13.64 4.37
N LEU A 131 8.83 12.84 3.37
CA LEU A 131 7.97 12.49 2.25
C LEU A 131 7.58 11.02 2.43
N VAL A 132 6.34 10.76 2.80
CA VAL A 132 5.80 9.40 2.82
C VAL A 132 5.23 9.08 1.44
N VAL A 133 5.64 7.95 0.86
CA VAL A 133 5.09 7.42 -0.38
C VAL A 133 4.44 6.06 -0.10
N ASP A 134 3.14 5.99 -0.32
CA ASP A 134 2.35 4.76 -0.19
C ASP A 134 2.07 4.21 -1.59
N ILE A 135 2.78 3.13 -1.97
CA ILE A 135 2.63 2.52 -3.30
C ILE A 135 1.61 1.39 -3.20
N GLY A 136 0.35 1.75 -3.35
CA GLY A 136 -0.77 0.83 -3.33
C GLY A 136 -0.94 0.03 -4.62
N GLY A 137 -2.08 -0.65 -4.75
CA GLY A 137 -2.40 -1.41 -5.97
C GLY A 137 -2.89 -0.52 -7.12
N GLY A 138 -3.77 0.45 -6.83
CA GLY A 138 -4.39 1.32 -7.83
C GLY A 138 -3.79 2.72 -7.90
N SER A 139 -3.40 3.27 -6.75
CA SER A 139 -2.83 4.61 -6.61
C SER A 139 -1.50 4.60 -5.87
N THR A 140 -0.86 5.76 -5.86
CA THR A 140 0.30 6.07 -5.01
C THR A 140 0.06 7.44 -4.40
N GLU A 141 0.14 7.50 -3.07
CA GLU A 141 0.01 8.72 -2.28
C GLU A 141 1.39 9.32 -2.02
N PHE A 142 1.54 10.61 -2.28
CA PHE A 142 2.70 11.42 -1.93
C PHE A 142 2.28 12.35 -0.80
N VAL A 143 2.88 12.22 0.37
CA VAL A 143 2.49 12.97 1.57
C VAL A 143 3.69 13.62 2.21
N PHE A 144 3.72 14.94 2.21
CA PHE A 144 4.80 15.73 2.80
C PHE A 144 4.34 16.34 4.12
N GLY A 145 5.21 16.32 5.11
CA GLY A 145 4.98 16.94 6.41
C GLY A 145 6.02 16.55 7.44
N THR A 146 5.89 17.07 8.67
CA THR A 146 6.79 16.77 9.78
C THR A 146 6.08 15.93 10.85
N THR A 147 5.14 16.50 11.59
CA THR A 147 4.30 15.81 12.59
C THR A 147 2.84 15.69 12.13
N SER A 148 2.49 16.43 11.11
CA SER A 148 1.19 16.44 10.44
C SER A 148 1.36 16.65 8.95
N VAL A 149 0.34 16.32 8.18
CA VAL A 149 0.33 16.53 6.72
C VAL A 149 0.34 18.02 6.41
N GLU A 150 1.27 18.46 5.58
CA GLU A 150 1.40 19.83 5.06
C GLU A 150 0.99 19.90 3.58
N ALA A 151 1.27 18.84 2.82
CA ALA A 151 0.84 18.68 1.43
C ALA A 151 0.65 17.20 1.11
N ALA A 152 -0.37 16.88 0.33
CA ALA A 152 -0.63 15.51 -0.11
C ALA A 152 -1.20 15.48 -1.52
N ARG A 153 -0.89 14.42 -2.26
CA ARG A 153 -1.47 14.13 -3.56
C ARG A 153 -1.50 12.64 -3.83
N SER A 154 -2.68 12.13 -4.17
CA SER A 154 -2.84 10.78 -4.71
C SER A 154 -2.80 10.81 -6.23
N VAL A 155 -2.08 9.89 -6.85
CA VAL A 155 -1.98 9.72 -8.31
C VAL A 155 -2.16 8.27 -8.71
N ASN A 156 -2.69 8.04 -9.91
CA ASN A 156 -3.15 6.72 -10.38
C ASN A 156 -2.01 5.85 -10.95
N ILE A 157 -0.96 5.58 -10.15
CA ILE A 157 0.20 4.75 -10.50
C ILE A 157 0.47 3.66 -9.44
N GLY A 158 -0.53 2.88 -9.09
CA GLY A 158 -0.35 1.70 -8.23
C GLY A 158 0.19 0.49 -8.99
N CYS A 159 0.75 -0.48 -8.26
CA CYS A 159 1.43 -1.64 -8.86
C CYS A 159 0.52 -2.52 -9.72
N VAL A 160 -0.75 -2.71 -9.34
CA VAL A 160 -1.73 -3.48 -10.14
C VAL A 160 -2.08 -2.69 -11.41
N ARG A 161 -2.44 -1.41 -11.25
CA ARG A 161 -2.83 -0.55 -12.37
C ARG A 161 -1.74 -0.46 -13.43
N MET A 162 -0.49 -0.25 -13.03
CA MET A 162 0.64 -0.16 -13.94
C MET A 162 0.94 -1.50 -14.62
N SER A 163 0.81 -2.64 -13.90
CA SER A 163 0.95 -3.97 -14.48
C SER A 163 -0.12 -4.23 -15.54
N GLU A 164 -1.40 -4.00 -15.22
CA GLU A 164 -2.53 -4.26 -16.13
C GLU A 164 -2.50 -3.36 -17.36
N ARG A 165 -2.03 -2.11 -17.21
CA ARG A 165 -2.00 -1.13 -18.29
C ARG A 165 -0.86 -1.36 -19.26
N HIS A 166 0.32 -1.77 -18.78
CA HIS A 166 1.54 -1.76 -19.58
C HIS A 166 2.20 -3.12 -19.76
N PHE A 167 2.08 -4.07 -18.83
CA PHE A 167 2.84 -5.31 -18.84
C PHE A 167 2.01 -6.49 -19.37
N ALA A 168 1.86 -6.55 -20.71
CA ALA A 168 1.18 -7.67 -21.37
C ALA A 168 2.07 -8.93 -21.45
N ASN A 169 3.38 -8.78 -21.35
CA ASN A 169 4.37 -9.87 -21.38
C ASN A 169 4.98 -10.09 -20.00
N ASP A 170 5.48 -11.29 -19.76
CA ASP A 170 6.20 -11.66 -18.55
C ASP A 170 7.48 -12.47 -18.88
N PRO A 171 8.67 -11.91 -18.69
CA PRO A 171 8.93 -10.52 -18.25
C PRO A 171 8.47 -9.48 -19.28
N ALA A 172 8.22 -8.25 -18.81
CA ALA A 172 7.82 -7.14 -19.66
C ALA A 172 8.91 -6.80 -20.68
N THR A 173 8.51 -6.41 -21.90
CA THR A 173 9.47 -5.98 -22.92
C THR A 173 10.07 -4.61 -22.60
N ALA A 174 11.23 -4.28 -23.19
CA ALA A 174 11.84 -2.96 -23.02
C ALA A 174 10.89 -1.82 -23.41
N GLU A 175 10.13 -1.99 -24.49
CA GLU A 175 9.12 -1.02 -24.94
C GLU A 175 7.99 -0.83 -23.90
N GLN A 176 7.48 -1.92 -23.33
CA GLN A 176 6.45 -1.87 -22.27
C GLN A 176 6.95 -1.16 -21.02
N ILE A 177 8.23 -1.41 -20.64
CA ILE A 177 8.85 -0.75 -19.50
C ILE A 177 8.98 0.76 -19.75
N GLU A 178 9.37 1.19 -20.94
CA GLU A 178 9.52 2.62 -21.26
C GLU A 178 8.16 3.33 -21.34
N LEU A 179 7.11 2.67 -21.83
CA LEU A 179 5.75 3.20 -21.80
C LEU A 179 5.26 3.37 -20.36
N ALA A 180 5.48 2.36 -19.51
CA ALA A 180 5.16 2.44 -18.08
C ALA A 180 5.95 3.56 -17.39
N ARG A 181 7.23 3.69 -17.67
CA ARG A 181 8.10 4.75 -17.13
C ARG A 181 7.57 6.14 -17.49
N THR A 182 7.15 6.35 -18.73
CA THR A 182 6.60 7.62 -19.21
C THR A 182 5.33 7.99 -18.45
N ASP A 183 4.43 7.04 -18.28
CA ASP A 183 3.16 7.24 -17.52
C ASP A 183 3.45 7.54 -16.04
N ILE A 184 4.37 6.79 -15.42
CA ILE A 184 4.79 7.01 -14.04
C ILE A 184 5.38 8.40 -13.85
N GLN A 185 6.30 8.82 -14.73
CA GLN A 185 6.94 10.14 -14.65
C GLN A 185 5.92 11.27 -14.81
N ALA A 186 4.95 11.13 -15.72
CA ALA A 186 3.88 12.11 -15.89
C ALA A 186 3.03 12.22 -14.61
N ALA A 187 2.69 11.11 -13.97
CA ALA A 187 1.94 11.11 -12.71
C ALA A 187 2.76 11.71 -11.55
N ILE A 188 4.06 11.41 -11.45
CA ILE A 188 4.94 12.02 -10.44
C ILE A 188 5.01 13.54 -10.65
N ALA A 189 5.07 14.02 -11.90
CA ALA A 189 5.06 15.45 -12.18
C ALA A 189 3.77 16.14 -11.71
N ILE A 190 2.61 15.46 -11.81
CA ILE A 190 1.35 15.95 -11.24
C ILE A 190 1.45 16.06 -9.70
N ALA A 191 1.99 15.02 -9.03
CA ALA A 191 2.19 15.07 -7.59
C ALA A 191 3.16 16.20 -7.18
N ALA A 192 4.27 16.35 -7.89
CA ALA A 192 5.30 17.36 -7.62
C ALA A 192 4.81 18.81 -7.81
N ALA A 193 3.73 19.03 -8.56
CA ALA A 193 3.12 20.35 -8.70
C ALA A 193 2.40 20.83 -7.42
N GLU A 194 2.00 19.90 -6.55
CA GLU A 194 1.25 20.18 -5.31
C GLU A 194 2.05 19.81 -4.04
N VAL A 195 2.96 18.84 -4.15
CA VAL A 195 3.75 18.32 -3.03
C VAL A 195 5.24 18.64 -3.24
N PRO A 196 5.94 19.23 -2.27
CA PRO A 196 7.36 19.57 -2.41
C PRO A 196 8.26 18.33 -2.28
N ILE A 197 8.16 17.39 -3.22
CA ILE A 197 8.76 16.05 -3.17
C ILE A 197 10.29 16.05 -3.04
N THR A 198 10.96 17.14 -3.43
CA THR A 198 12.45 17.28 -3.35
C THR A 198 12.92 17.97 -2.07
N GLN A 199 12.00 18.41 -1.19
CA GLN A 199 12.35 19.17 0.02
C GLN A 199 12.35 18.30 1.28
N ALA A 200 11.95 17.03 1.19
CA ALA A 200 11.97 16.12 2.32
C ALA A 200 13.40 15.79 2.73
N LYS A 201 13.65 15.77 4.03
CA LYS A 201 14.90 15.29 4.60
C LYS A 201 14.96 13.76 4.61
N THR A 202 13.81 13.12 4.78
CA THR A 202 13.69 11.66 4.79
C THR A 202 12.54 11.22 3.87
N LEU A 203 12.85 10.36 2.92
CA LEU A 203 11.86 9.61 2.13
C LEU A 203 11.48 8.35 2.91
N VAL A 204 10.19 8.14 3.14
CA VAL A 204 9.63 6.96 3.78
C VAL A 204 8.74 6.24 2.77
N ALA A 205 8.97 4.96 2.55
CA ALA A 205 8.16 4.15 1.64
C ALA A 205 7.39 3.08 2.41
N VAL A 206 6.10 2.95 2.13
CA VAL A 206 5.20 2.01 2.80
C VAL A 206 4.49 1.10 1.81
N ALA A 207 3.68 0.21 2.33
CA ALA A 207 2.92 -0.82 1.63
C ALA A 207 3.79 -1.93 0.98
N GLY A 208 3.08 -2.86 0.35
CA GLY A 208 3.68 -4.14 -0.07
C GLY A 208 4.76 -4.04 -1.14
N THR A 209 4.76 -3.00 -1.97
CA THR A 209 5.83 -2.75 -2.93
C THR A 209 7.13 -2.38 -2.20
N ALA A 210 7.07 -1.40 -1.32
CA ALA A 210 8.24 -0.92 -0.58
C ALA A 210 8.87 -2.03 0.28
N THR A 211 8.03 -2.78 1.03
CA THR A 211 8.52 -3.85 1.88
C THR A 211 9.12 -5.02 1.11
N THR A 212 8.57 -5.36 -0.08
CA THR A 212 9.12 -6.41 -0.93
C THR A 212 10.44 -5.97 -1.61
N VAL A 213 10.55 -4.71 -2.06
CA VAL A 213 11.81 -4.15 -2.56
C VAL A 213 12.87 -4.12 -1.46
N THR A 214 12.49 -3.78 -0.23
CA THR A 214 13.40 -3.81 0.92
C THR A 214 13.87 -5.22 1.23
N ALA A 215 12.98 -6.22 1.20
CA ALA A 215 13.38 -7.62 1.38
C ALA A 215 14.40 -8.07 0.33
N ALA A 216 14.21 -7.64 -0.94
CA ALA A 216 15.18 -7.89 -2.01
C ALA A 216 16.52 -7.18 -1.77
N ALA A 217 16.50 -5.91 -1.37
CA ALA A 217 17.70 -5.10 -1.10
C ALA A 217 18.52 -5.62 0.07
N LEU A 218 17.86 -6.23 1.05
CA LEU A 218 18.49 -6.88 2.21
C LEU A 218 18.87 -8.35 1.95
N GLU A 219 18.59 -8.87 0.76
CA GLU A 219 18.87 -10.26 0.36
C GLU A 219 18.25 -11.29 1.33
N LEU A 220 17.03 -11.04 1.82
CA LEU A 220 16.37 -11.91 2.78
C LEU A 220 16.00 -13.26 2.14
N ASN A 221 16.15 -14.35 2.91
CA ASN A 221 15.74 -15.68 2.47
C ASN A 221 14.22 -15.92 2.65
N GLU A 222 13.57 -15.19 3.55
CA GLU A 222 12.14 -15.21 3.84
C GLU A 222 11.67 -13.81 4.22
N TYR A 223 10.35 -13.58 4.23
CA TYR A 223 9.81 -12.27 4.59
C TYR A 223 9.92 -12.06 6.10
N ASP A 224 10.76 -11.13 6.51
CA ASP A 224 10.95 -10.74 7.92
C ASP A 224 10.58 -9.27 8.11
N ARG A 225 9.38 -9.03 8.66
CA ARG A 225 8.86 -7.69 8.91
C ARG A 225 9.73 -6.88 9.89
N TYR A 226 10.41 -7.54 10.82
CA TYR A 226 11.26 -6.85 11.81
C TYR A 226 12.58 -6.39 11.18
N ALA A 227 13.14 -7.17 10.26
CA ALA A 227 14.31 -6.76 9.48
C ALA A 227 13.97 -5.66 8.46
N ILE A 228 12.74 -5.65 7.93
CA ILE A 228 12.27 -4.69 6.93
C ILE A 228 11.92 -3.34 7.57
N HIS A 229 11.23 -3.37 8.73
CA HIS A 229 10.75 -2.15 9.38
C HIS A 229 11.91 -1.24 9.79
N LEU A 230 11.86 0.02 9.35
CA LEU A 230 12.88 1.06 9.54
C LEU A 230 14.24 0.77 8.85
N ALA A 231 14.32 -0.27 8.02
CA ALA A 231 15.50 -0.48 7.20
C ALA A 231 15.67 0.67 6.18
N ARG A 232 16.95 0.99 5.90
CA ARG A 232 17.33 2.00 4.92
C ARG A 232 17.79 1.31 3.65
N VAL A 233 17.21 1.70 2.53
CA VAL A 233 17.52 1.14 1.20
C VAL A 233 17.98 2.26 0.30
N THR A 234 19.19 2.12 -0.24
CA THR A 234 19.79 3.12 -1.13
C THR A 234 19.12 3.14 -2.51
N ALA A 235 19.27 4.25 -3.22
CA ALA A 235 18.80 4.39 -4.60
C ALA A 235 19.41 3.32 -5.53
N ALA A 236 20.66 2.95 -5.32
CA ALA A 236 21.32 1.88 -6.07
C ALA A 236 20.65 0.52 -5.81
N GLN A 237 20.46 0.13 -4.55
CA GLN A 237 19.76 -1.11 -4.19
C GLN A 237 18.33 -1.14 -4.72
N THR A 238 17.63 0.00 -4.69
CA THR A 238 16.26 0.12 -5.26
C THR A 238 16.28 -0.13 -6.77
N LEU A 239 17.24 0.43 -7.48
CA LEU A 239 17.39 0.24 -8.93
C LEU A 239 17.75 -1.22 -9.26
N ASP A 240 18.65 -1.84 -8.50
CA ASP A 240 19.03 -3.24 -8.67
C ASP A 240 17.84 -4.18 -8.43
N ALA A 241 17.06 -3.97 -7.35
CA ALA A 241 15.86 -4.72 -7.07
C ALA A 241 14.80 -4.54 -8.18
N SER A 242 14.57 -3.30 -8.63
CA SER A 242 13.65 -3.01 -9.74
C SER A 242 14.07 -3.73 -11.01
N THR A 243 15.35 -3.66 -11.38
CA THR A 243 15.91 -4.33 -12.56
C THR A 243 15.74 -5.85 -12.45
N MET A 244 16.05 -6.40 -11.29
CA MET A 244 15.89 -7.83 -11.00
C MET A 244 14.43 -8.28 -11.19
N PHE A 245 13.44 -7.55 -10.65
CA PHE A 245 12.02 -7.91 -10.80
C PHE A 245 11.52 -7.75 -12.24
N LEU A 246 12.01 -6.75 -12.98
CA LEU A 246 11.63 -6.52 -14.38
C LEU A 246 12.21 -7.57 -15.34
N THR A 247 13.37 -8.15 -15.03
CA THR A 247 14.04 -9.15 -15.88
C THR A 247 13.66 -10.58 -15.56
N LYS A 248 13.22 -10.87 -14.34
CA LYS A 248 12.73 -12.20 -13.94
C LYS A 248 11.30 -12.43 -14.42
N ASN A 249 11.01 -13.65 -14.92
CA ASN A 249 9.64 -14.07 -15.17
C ASN A 249 8.91 -14.42 -13.83
N ARG A 250 7.62 -14.69 -13.93
CA ARG A 250 6.74 -15.00 -12.79
C ARG A 250 7.29 -16.15 -11.92
N GLU A 251 7.72 -17.24 -12.55
CA GLU A 251 8.24 -18.42 -11.84
C GLU A 251 9.51 -18.08 -11.05
N GLN A 252 10.43 -17.35 -11.68
CA GLN A 252 11.68 -16.90 -11.05
C GLN A 252 11.41 -15.92 -9.89
N ARG A 253 10.41 -15.03 -10.02
CA ARG A 253 10.01 -14.15 -8.92
C ARG A 253 9.34 -14.94 -7.77
N LEU A 254 8.52 -15.93 -8.10
CA LEU A 254 7.86 -16.78 -7.10
C LEU A 254 8.87 -17.62 -6.30
N ALA A 255 10.01 -17.97 -6.90
CA ALA A 255 11.07 -18.73 -6.23
C ALA A 255 11.87 -17.91 -5.19
N LEU A 256 11.67 -16.59 -5.12
CA LEU A 256 12.27 -15.75 -4.08
C LEU A 256 11.53 -16.00 -2.75
N GLY A 257 12.23 -16.48 -1.72
CA GLY A 257 11.60 -16.94 -0.49
C GLY A 257 10.79 -15.88 0.26
N TYR A 258 11.10 -14.59 0.07
CA TYR A 258 10.34 -13.46 0.62
C TYR A 258 9.16 -13.04 -0.25
N MET A 259 8.99 -13.63 -1.44
CA MET A 259 7.95 -13.21 -2.39
C MET A 259 6.59 -13.78 -2.02
N HIS A 260 5.65 -12.91 -1.65
CA HIS A 260 4.27 -13.34 -1.46
C HIS A 260 3.64 -13.72 -2.82
N PRO A 261 3.00 -14.91 -2.95
CA PRO A 261 2.44 -15.38 -4.23
C PRO A 261 1.44 -14.38 -4.88
N GLY A 262 0.71 -13.64 -4.07
CA GLY A 262 -0.25 -12.65 -4.56
C GLY A 262 0.37 -11.33 -5.07
N ARG A 263 1.67 -11.11 -4.87
CA ARG A 263 2.41 -9.93 -5.34
C ARG A 263 3.26 -10.22 -6.57
N VAL A 264 3.49 -11.47 -6.89
CA VAL A 264 4.40 -11.91 -7.95
C VAL A 264 4.10 -11.29 -9.33
N ASP A 265 2.83 -11.05 -9.62
CA ASP A 265 2.38 -10.51 -10.91
C ASP A 265 2.50 -8.98 -11.00
N VAL A 266 2.62 -8.28 -9.86
CA VAL A 266 2.54 -6.81 -9.80
C VAL A 266 3.81 -6.13 -9.28
N ILE A 267 4.73 -6.91 -8.68
CA ILE A 267 5.93 -6.35 -8.04
C ILE A 267 6.86 -5.65 -9.03
N ALA A 268 6.97 -6.15 -10.26
CA ALA A 268 7.85 -5.56 -11.27
C ALA A 268 7.43 -4.11 -11.59
N ALA A 269 6.13 -3.87 -11.77
CA ALA A 269 5.60 -2.52 -11.98
C ALA A 269 5.72 -1.65 -10.72
N GLY A 270 5.41 -2.20 -9.55
CA GLY A 270 5.56 -1.47 -8.28
C GLY A 270 7.01 -1.04 -8.02
N ALA A 271 7.98 -1.92 -8.24
CA ALA A 271 9.39 -1.60 -8.09
C ALA A 271 9.88 -0.54 -9.09
N LEU A 272 9.33 -0.55 -10.32
CA LEU A 272 9.57 0.52 -11.29
C LEU A 272 9.04 1.86 -10.78
N VAL A 273 7.81 1.90 -10.23
CA VAL A 273 7.23 3.11 -9.59
C VAL A 273 8.16 3.64 -8.51
N LEU A 274 8.60 2.80 -7.56
CA LEU A 274 9.50 3.23 -6.48
C LEU A 274 10.85 3.74 -7.03
N SER A 275 11.42 3.07 -8.03
CA SER A 275 12.67 3.50 -8.67
C SER A 275 12.55 4.88 -9.34
N GLU A 276 11.42 5.16 -10.01
CA GLU A 276 11.19 6.48 -10.63
C GLU A 276 10.91 7.56 -9.57
N ILE A 277 10.25 7.22 -8.45
CA ILE A 277 10.09 8.13 -7.30
C ILE A 277 11.46 8.50 -6.72
N MET A 278 12.35 7.53 -6.49
CA MET A 278 13.71 7.78 -6.00
C MET A 278 14.46 8.75 -6.91
N LYS A 279 14.38 8.57 -8.23
CA LYS A 279 15.01 9.47 -9.22
C LYS A 279 14.41 10.88 -9.17
N SER A 280 13.08 10.98 -9.12
CA SER A 280 12.37 12.26 -9.17
C SER A 280 12.54 13.09 -7.90
N THR A 281 12.65 12.44 -6.75
CA THR A 281 12.90 13.10 -5.46
C THR A 281 14.35 13.48 -5.25
N GLY A 282 15.29 12.81 -5.93
CA GLY A 282 16.71 12.92 -5.68
C GLY A 282 17.16 12.30 -4.36
N ALA A 283 16.30 11.52 -3.70
CA ALA A 283 16.63 10.85 -2.46
C ALA A 283 17.69 9.78 -2.67
N THR A 284 18.73 9.78 -1.82
CA THR A 284 19.84 8.80 -1.89
C THR A 284 19.45 7.46 -1.27
N GLU A 285 18.46 7.47 -0.38
CA GLU A 285 17.89 6.29 0.27
C GLU A 285 16.44 6.55 0.67
N PHE A 286 15.70 5.48 0.96
CA PHE A 286 14.42 5.57 1.65
C PHE A 286 14.43 4.72 2.91
N VAL A 287 13.54 5.05 3.86
CA VAL A 287 13.24 4.25 5.05
C VAL A 287 11.98 3.44 4.75
N ALA A 288 12.05 2.11 4.90
CA ALA A 288 10.89 1.25 4.76
C ALA A 288 10.07 1.23 6.06
N SER A 289 8.76 1.36 5.97
CA SER A 289 7.89 1.19 7.15
C SER A 289 6.87 0.07 6.93
N GLU A 290 6.75 -0.81 7.94
CA GLU A 290 5.69 -1.81 8.06
C GLU A 290 4.44 -1.24 8.76
N SER A 291 4.58 -0.05 9.37
CA SER A 291 3.47 0.73 9.90
C SER A 291 2.94 1.64 8.79
N ASP A 292 1.64 1.60 8.58
CA ASP A 292 0.98 2.28 7.46
C ASP A 292 -0.46 2.73 7.80
N ILE A 293 -1.33 2.79 6.78
CA ILE A 293 -2.74 3.22 6.93
C ILE A 293 -3.50 2.43 8.02
N LEU A 294 -3.23 1.12 8.19
CA LEU A 294 -3.88 0.32 9.24
C LEU A 294 -3.57 0.86 10.64
N ASP A 295 -2.32 1.25 10.88
CA ASP A 295 -1.88 1.79 12.17
C ASP A 295 -2.50 3.17 12.40
N GLY A 296 -2.54 4.01 11.36
CA GLY A 296 -3.23 5.29 11.38
C GLY A 296 -4.73 5.16 11.67
N MET A 297 -5.41 4.21 11.01
CA MET A 297 -6.83 3.92 11.23
C MET A 297 -7.09 3.43 12.66
N ALA A 298 -6.29 2.50 13.17
CA ALA A 298 -6.48 1.96 14.53
C ALA A 298 -6.35 3.06 15.58
N ARG A 299 -5.36 3.96 15.44
CA ARG A 299 -5.16 5.11 16.35
C ARG A 299 -6.30 6.13 16.26
N SER A 300 -6.85 6.38 15.06
CA SER A 300 -7.97 7.31 14.88
C SER A 300 -9.23 6.91 15.64
N LEU A 301 -9.41 5.61 15.93
CA LEU A 301 -10.55 5.10 16.71
C LEU A 301 -10.52 5.46 18.20
N VAL A 302 -9.37 5.89 18.71
CA VAL A 302 -9.15 6.15 20.13
C VAL A 302 -8.97 7.64 20.43
N HIS A 303 -8.54 8.43 19.44
CA HIS A 303 -8.25 9.86 19.59
C HIS A 303 -9.34 10.76 18.98
N GLY A 304 -10.42 10.16 18.44
CA GLY A 304 -11.60 10.85 17.89
C GLY A 304 -12.72 11.04 18.90
#